data_e293830598dcbe74ff422ad2f907224a
#
_entry.id   e293830598dcbe74ff422ad2f907224a
#
_cell.length_a   1.000
_cell.length_b   1.000
_cell.length_c   1.000
_cell.angle_alpha   90.00
_cell.angle_beta   90.00
_cell.angle_gamma   90.00
#
_symmetry.space_group_name_H-M   'P 1'
#
loop_
_entity.id
_entity.type
_entity.pdbx_description
1 polymer ?
#
loop_
_entity_poly.entity_id
_entity_poly.type
_entity_poly.pdbx_seq_one_letter_code
_entity_poly.pdbx_strand_id
1 'polypeptide(L)'
;MIISENHFGKENCVAYCDVLIRRNYEVINADEHFYHFVEKLVGINFLDIVHQDNLKDFKMAFETLKPGENCRMLILLRNGIGEYYWTDMVIYNNGKILSGENVIEVRCYFLSAVESRYLMALDNVNKYRTILSTYRNYLFDYNSYTDMFTIYLYRGNQCNAPIKGTLEQFRE
;
A
#
# COMPACT_ATOMS: atom_id res chain seq x y z
N MET A 1 2.45 -14.54 -18.77
CA MET A 1 1.48 -14.05 -19.75
C MET A 1 1.30 -12.58 -19.45
N ILE A 2 1.83 -11.71 -20.27
CA ILE A 2 1.80 -10.27 -20.08
C ILE A 2 0.34 -9.88 -20.29
N ILE A 3 -0.34 -9.39 -19.24
CA ILE A 3 -1.63 -8.71 -19.41
C ILE A 3 -1.32 -7.54 -20.32
N SER A 4 -1.89 -7.57 -21.53
CA SER A 4 -1.64 -6.55 -22.54
C SER A 4 -2.01 -5.19 -21.95
N GLU A 5 -1.08 -4.25 -21.99
CA GLU A 5 -1.22 -2.84 -21.61
C GLU A 5 -2.39 -2.10 -22.30
N ASN A 6 -3.21 -2.82 -23.05
CA ASN A 6 -4.28 -2.29 -23.88
C ASN A 6 -5.64 -2.18 -23.19
N HIS A 7 -5.79 -2.57 -21.90
CA HIS A 7 -7.07 -2.47 -21.20
C HIS A 7 -7.19 -1.26 -20.25
N PHE A 8 -6.07 -0.63 -19.91
CA PHE A 8 -6.08 0.62 -19.16
C PHE A 8 -5.76 1.76 -20.12
N GLY A 9 -6.83 2.39 -20.57
CA GLY A 9 -6.93 3.32 -21.68
C GLY A 9 -5.86 4.40 -21.82
N LYS A 10 -5.78 4.85 -23.04
CA LYS A 10 -4.91 5.87 -23.65
C LYS A 10 -5.10 7.30 -23.12
N GLU A 11 -5.61 7.52 -21.95
CA GLU A 11 -5.71 8.84 -21.32
C GLU A 11 -5.30 8.70 -19.85
N ASN A 12 -4.64 9.71 -19.31
CA ASN A 12 -4.14 9.82 -17.93
C ASN A 12 -5.25 9.72 -16.85
N CYS A 13 -6.22 8.85 -17.01
CA CYS A 13 -7.20 8.51 -16.01
C CYS A 13 -6.58 7.49 -15.05
N VAL A 14 -6.32 7.91 -13.84
CA VAL A 14 -6.04 7.00 -12.73
C VAL A 14 -7.19 6.01 -12.68
N ALA A 15 -6.93 4.75 -13.01
CA ALA A 15 -7.94 3.71 -12.95
C ALA A 15 -8.36 3.54 -11.49
N TYR A 16 -9.59 3.90 -11.18
CA TYR A 16 -10.17 3.71 -9.86
C TYR A 16 -11.45 2.90 -9.97
N CYS A 17 -11.86 2.30 -8.88
CA CYS A 17 -13.16 1.68 -8.74
C CYS A 17 -13.83 2.06 -7.43
N ASP A 18 -15.16 2.17 -7.46
CA ASP A 18 -15.99 2.43 -6.29
C ASP A 18 -16.73 1.16 -5.88
N VAL A 19 -16.68 0.86 -4.59
CA VAL A 19 -17.27 -0.35 -4.00
C VAL A 19 -18.13 0.03 -2.80
N LEU A 20 -19.34 -0.48 -2.72
CA LEU A 20 -20.21 -0.38 -1.55
C LEU A 20 -20.16 -1.66 -0.73
N ILE A 21 -19.83 -1.55 0.54
CA ILE A 21 -19.58 -2.67 1.44
C ILE A 21 -20.47 -2.55 2.68
N ARG A 22 -21.09 -3.63 3.09
CA ARG A 22 -21.78 -3.74 4.40
C ARG A 22 -20.79 -3.82 5.55
N ARG A 23 -21.27 -3.60 6.76
CA ARG A 23 -20.44 -3.77 7.98
C ARG A 23 -19.92 -5.19 8.20
N ASN A 24 -20.51 -6.20 7.60
CA ASN A 24 -20.03 -7.57 7.59
C ASN A 24 -19.01 -7.85 6.45
N TYR A 25 -18.53 -6.81 5.79
CA TYR A 25 -17.57 -6.84 4.66
C TYR A 25 -18.11 -7.42 3.34
N GLU A 26 -19.41 -7.69 3.25
CA GLU A 26 -20.05 -8.12 2.01
C GLU A 26 -20.09 -6.96 1.00
N VAL A 27 -19.60 -7.20 -0.20
CA VAL A 27 -19.72 -6.26 -1.32
C VAL A 27 -21.13 -6.35 -1.87
N ILE A 28 -21.89 -5.26 -1.79
CA ILE A 28 -23.28 -5.18 -2.25
C ILE A 28 -23.42 -4.52 -3.62
N ASN A 29 -22.50 -3.67 -3.96
CA ASN A 29 -22.42 -3.03 -5.26
C ASN A 29 -21.00 -2.56 -5.55
N ALA A 30 -20.61 -2.57 -6.80
CA ALA A 30 -19.37 -2.01 -7.27
C ALA A 30 -19.48 -1.58 -8.73
N ASP A 31 -18.55 -0.81 -9.22
CA ASP A 31 -18.45 -0.49 -10.63
C ASP A 31 -17.90 -1.67 -11.45
N GLU A 32 -17.95 -1.52 -12.77
CA GLU A 32 -17.51 -2.54 -13.72
C GLU A 32 -16.01 -2.85 -13.57
N HIS A 33 -15.19 -1.85 -13.26
CA HIS A 33 -13.75 -2.02 -13.10
C HIS A 33 -13.40 -2.93 -11.92
N PHE A 34 -14.14 -2.82 -10.81
CA PHE A 34 -13.95 -3.71 -9.67
C PHE A 34 -14.30 -5.15 -10.02
N TYR A 35 -15.43 -5.39 -10.68
CA TYR A 35 -15.84 -6.74 -11.06
C TYR A 35 -14.85 -7.37 -12.05
N HIS A 36 -14.32 -6.59 -12.97
CA HIS A 36 -13.24 -7.06 -13.85
C HIS A 36 -11.97 -7.39 -13.07
N PHE A 37 -11.63 -6.59 -12.07
CA PHE A 37 -10.45 -6.84 -11.24
C PHE A 37 -10.55 -8.15 -10.46
N VAL A 38 -11.71 -8.42 -9.84
CA VAL A 38 -11.91 -9.63 -9.01
C VAL A 38 -12.40 -10.84 -9.82
N GLU A 39 -12.75 -10.67 -11.09
CA GLU A 39 -13.30 -11.72 -11.97
C GLU A 39 -14.50 -12.46 -11.36
N LYS A 40 -15.29 -11.79 -10.52
CA LYS A 40 -16.43 -12.36 -9.81
C LYS A 40 -17.55 -11.33 -9.70
N LEU A 41 -18.77 -11.74 -10.01
CA LEU A 41 -19.92 -10.84 -10.09
C LEU A 41 -20.77 -10.78 -8.80
N VAL A 42 -20.73 -11.80 -7.95
CA VAL A 42 -21.66 -11.94 -6.80
C VAL A 42 -20.99 -12.59 -5.59
N GLY A 43 -21.42 -12.20 -4.39
CA GLY A 43 -21.04 -12.84 -3.13
C GLY A 43 -19.56 -12.68 -2.78
N ILE A 44 -19.01 -11.48 -3.01
CA ILE A 44 -17.64 -11.16 -2.65
C ILE A 44 -17.64 -10.66 -1.20
N ASN A 45 -16.82 -11.29 -0.37
CA ASN A 45 -16.41 -10.70 0.88
C ASN A 45 -15.13 -9.90 0.64
N PHE A 46 -15.14 -8.61 0.94
CA PHE A 46 -14.00 -7.73 0.66
C PHE A 46 -12.71 -8.19 1.36
N LEU A 47 -12.83 -8.84 2.53
CA LEU A 47 -11.66 -9.37 3.24
C LEU A 47 -10.93 -10.49 2.47
N ASP A 48 -11.62 -11.21 1.58
CA ASP A 48 -11.02 -12.30 0.81
C ASP A 48 -9.99 -11.81 -0.21
N ILE A 49 -10.07 -10.53 -0.58
CA ILE A 49 -9.16 -9.91 -1.53
C ILE A 49 -8.08 -9.05 -0.86
N VAL A 50 -8.20 -8.75 0.43
CA VAL A 50 -7.18 -8.00 1.19
C VAL A 50 -6.04 -8.92 1.57
N HIS A 51 -4.79 -8.48 1.36
CA HIS A 51 -3.61 -9.24 1.79
C HIS A 51 -3.58 -9.41 3.31
N GLN A 52 -3.13 -10.58 3.78
CA GLN A 52 -3.14 -10.93 5.20
C GLN A 52 -2.41 -9.91 6.10
N ASP A 53 -1.32 -9.32 5.63
CA ASP A 53 -0.56 -8.33 6.41
C ASP A 53 -1.32 -7.00 6.57
N ASN A 54 -2.28 -6.72 5.70
CA ASN A 54 -3.10 -5.51 5.74
C ASN A 54 -4.46 -5.72 6.43
N LEU A 55 -4.87 -6.98 6.69
CA LEU A 55 -6.20 -7.29 7.22
C LEU A 55 -6.49 -6.60 8.55
N LYS A 56 -5.52 -6.59 9.47
CA LYS A 56 -5.69 -5.98 10.79
C LYS A 56 -5.94 -4.48 10.69
N ASP A 57 -5.12 -3.80 9.90
CA ASP A 57 -5.20 -2.34 9.76
C ASP A 57 -6.47 -1.93 9.00
N PHE A 58 -6.83 -2.70 7.96
CA PHE A 58 -8.09 -2.50 7.23
C PHE A 58 -9.31 -2.65 8.14
N LYS A 59 -9.40 -3.75 8.91
CA LYS A 59 -10.50 -3.97 9.84
C LYS A 59 -10.61 -2.85 10.87
N MET A 60 -9.49 -2.48 11.48
CA MET A 60 -9.46 -1.40 12.46
C MET A 60 -9.96 -0.09 11.86
N ALA A 61 -9.49 0.31 10.69
CA ALA A 61 -9.95 1.51 10.01
C ALA A 61 -11.44 1.43 9.67
N PHE A 62 -11.89 0.32 9.10
CA PHE A 62 -13.27 0.12 8.67
C PHE A 62 -14.28 0.13 9.83
N GLU A 63 -13.92 -0.50 10.97
CA GLU A 63 -14.81 -0.63 12.14
C GLU A 63 -14.88 0.65 12.98
N THR A 64 -13.77 1.40 13.08
CA THR A 64 -13.71 2.61 13.91
C THR A 64 -14.23 3.87 13.23
N LEU A 65 -14.40 3.85 11.89
CA LEU A 65 -14.80 5.01 11.10
C LEU A 65 -16.24 5.44 11.43
N LYS A 66 -16.40 6.66 11.93
CA LYS A 66 -17.70 7.23 12.26
C LYS A 66 -18.38 7.84 11.03
N PRO A 67 -19.71 8.02 11.05
CA PRO A 67 -20.41 8.75 10.01
C PRO A 67 -19.81 10.13 9.76
N GLY A 68 -19.55 10.46 8.49
CA GLY A 68 -18.92 11.71 8.06
C GLY A 68 -17.38 11.66 8.02
N GLU A 69 -16.77 10.59 8.48
CA GLU A 69 -15.31 10.42 8.45
C GLU A 69 -14.84 9.64 7.22
N ASN A 70 -13.57 9.82 6.90
CA ASN A 70 -12.87 9.01 5.90
C ASN A 70 -11.48 8.60 6.41
N CYS A 71 -10.97 7.52 5.84
CA CYS A 71 -9.62 7.04 6.09
C CYS A 71 -8.97 6.67 4.76
N ARG A 72 -7.71 7.07 4.57
CA ARG A 72 -6.90 6.69 3.41
C ARG A 72 -5.79 5.76 3.84
N MET A 73 -5.60 4.68 3.07
CA MET A 73 -4.57 3.69 3.36
C MET A 73 -4.03 3.08 2.08
N LEU A 74 -2.77 2.64 2.14
CA LEU A 74 -2.12 1.88 1.08
C LEU A 74 -2.15 0.40 1.45
N ILE A 75 -2.80 -0.42 0.63
CA ILE A 75 -2.94 -1.86 0.88
C ILE A 75 -2.72 -2.68 -0.38
N LEU A 76 -2.49 -3.97 -0.19
CA LEU A 76 -2.43 -4.96 -1.27
C LEU A 76 -3.80 -5.62 -1.44
N LEU A 77 -4.36 -5.52 -2.65
CA LEU A 77 -5.57 -6.24 -3.05
C LEU A 77 -5.23 -7.33 -4.07
N ARG A 78 -5.87 -8.47 -3.92
CA ARG A 78 -5.72 -9.63 -4.80
C ARG A 78 -6.77 -9.58 -5.91
N ASN A 79 -6.34 -9.75 -7.16
CA ASN A 79 -7.24 -9.89 -8.30
C ASN A 79 -7.81 -11.32 -8.43
N GLY A 80 -8.69 -11.53 -9.41
CA GLY A 80 -9.34 -12.81 -9.66
C GLY A 80 -8.39 -13.95 -10.02
N ILE A 81 -7.22 -13.66 -10.60
CA ILE A 81 -6.19 -14.65 -10.93
C ILE A 81 -5.17 -14.89 -9.81
N GLY A 82 -5.33 -14.22 -8.67
CA GLY A 82 -4.51 -14.42 -7.49
C GLY A 82 -3.29 -13.52 -7.36
N GLU A 83 -3.12 -12.52 -8.23
CA GLU A 83 -2.04 -11.55 -8.16
C GLU A 83 -2.39 -10.38 -7.24
N TYR A 84 -1.40 -9.83 -6.54
CA TYR A 84 -1.56 -8.70 -5.64
C TYR A 84 -1.14 -7.39 -6.27
N TYR A 85 -1.97 -6.37 -6.08
CA TYR A 85 -1.75 -5.01 -6.57
C TYR A 85 -1.77 -4.03 -5.42
N TRP A 86 -0.78 -3.15 -5.37
CA TRP A 86 -0.81 -2.00 -4.48
C TRP A 86 -1.97 -1.09 -4.86
N THR A 87 -2.77 -0.77 -3.87
CA THR A 87 -3.98 0.01 -4.02
C THR A 87 -3.97 1.14 -3.01
N ASP A 88 -4.03 2.38 -3.49
CA ASP A 88 -4.32 3.54 -2.66
C ASP A 88 -5.84 3.58 -2.44
N MET A 89 -6.26 3.31 -1.24
CA MET A 89 -7.66 3.12 -0.88
C MET A 89 -8.16 4.25 -0.01
N VAL A 90 -9.35 4.74 -0.31
CA VAL A 90 -10.06 5.68 0.57
C VAL A 90 -11.38 5.06 1.00
N ILE A 91 -11.60 4.98 2.30
CA ILE A 91 -12.81 4.44 2.93
C ILE A 91 -13.65 5.63 3.40
N TYR A 92 -14.90 5.71 2.97
CA TYR A 92 -15.83 6.78 3.32
C TYR A 92 -17.04 6.22 4.09
N ASN A 93 -17.27 6.70 5.30
CA ASN A 93 -18.52 6.45 6.00
C ASN A 93 -19.45 7.65 5.84
N ASN A 94 -20.15 7.73 4.74
CA ASN A 94 -21.09 8.82 4.46
C ASN A 94 -22.40 8.73 5.25
N GLY A 95 -22.53 7.78 6.18
CA GLY A 95 -23.78 7.53 6.91
C GLY A 95 -24.91 7.00 6.01
N LYS A 96 -24.58 6.50 4.82
CA LYS A 96 -25.58 6.00 3.86
C LYS A 96 -26.20 4.71 4.39
N ILE A 97 -27.53 4.68 4.37
CA ILE A 97 -28.30 3.49 4.74
C ILE A 97 -28.89 2.87 3.47
N LEU A 98 -28.67 1.59 3.27
CA LEU A 98 -29.23 0.79 2.19
C LEU A 98 -29.95 -0.42 2.79
N SER A 99 -31.24 -0.57 2.48
CA SER A 99 -32.06 -1.67 3.05
C SER A 99 -32.04 -1.75 4.58
N GLY A 100 -31.94 -0.60 5.27
CA GLY A 100 -31.90 -0.52 6.74
C GLY A 100 -30.52 -0.76 7.36
N GLU A 101 -29.49 -1.01 6.57
CA GLU A 101 -28.12 -1.23 7.03
C GLU A 101 -27.18 -0.08 6.63
N ASN A 102 -26.27 0.26 7.51
CA ASN A 102 -25.23 1.24 7.20
C ASN A 102 -24.21 0.63 6.22
N VAL A 103 -23.97 1.33 5.12
CA VAL A 103 -23.00 0.94 4.10
C VAL A 103 -21.83 1.90 4.04
N ILE A 104 -20.68 1.37 3.73
CA ILE A 104 -19.42 2.09 3.60
C ILE A 104 -19.01 2.08 2.14
N GLU A 105 -18.62 3.25 1.65
CA GLU A 105 -18.07 3.41 0.31
C GLU A 105 -16.55 3.28 0.38
N VAL A 106 -15.99 2.47 -0.51
CA VAL A 106 -14.55 2.28 -0.64
C VAL A 106 -14.14 2.61 -2.06
N ARG A 107 -13.25 3.57 -2.21
CA ARG A 107 -12.64 3.93 -3.49
C ARG A 107 -11.23 3.38 -3.57
N CYS A 108 -10.96 2.61 -4.59
CA CYS A 108 -9.69 1.94 -4.83
C CYS A 108 -9.01 2.52 -6.06
N TYR A 109 -7.79 3.04 -5.90
CA TYR A 109 -6.92 3.47 -7.00
C TYR A 109 -5.82 2.44 -7.18
N PHE A 110 -5.87 1.69 -8.28
CA PHE A 110 -4.85 0.68 -8.57
C PHE A 110 -3.59 1.35 -9.10
N LEU A 111 -2.48 1.08 -8.44
CA LEU A 111 -1.20 1.68 -8.78
C LEU A 111 -0.52 0.91 -9.92
N SER A 112 0.09 1.63 -10.83
CA SER A 112 0.93 1.02 -11.86
C SER A 112 2.13 0.28 -11.24
N ALA A 113 2.75 -0.61 -12.01
CA ALA A 113 3.93 -1.34 -11.55
C ALA A 113 5.10 -0.41 -11.15
N VAL A 114 5.21 0.76 -11.80
CA VAL A 114 6.25 1.76 -11.48
C VAL A 114 5.93 2.45 -10.15
N GLU A 115 4.69 2.92 -9.98
CA GLU A 115 4.24 3.55 -8.74
C GLU A 115 4.31 2.59 -7.56
N SER A 116 3.91 1.33 -7.76
CA SER A 116 4.01 0.28 -6.75
C SER A 116 5.44 0.07 -6.29
N ARG A 117 6.40 -0.03 -7.23
CA ARG A 117 7.83 -0.18 -6.89
C ARG A 117 8.38 1.03 -6.13
N TYR A 118 7.99 2.23 -6.55
CA TYR A 118 8.39 3.46 -5.87
C TYR A 118 7.87 3.51 -4.43
N LEU A 119 6.60 3.20 -4.22
CA LEU A 119 5.99 3.20 -2.89
C LEU A 119 6.56 2.08 -1.99
N MET A 120 6.83 0.89 -2.54
CA MET A 120 7.53 -0.17 -1.81
C MET A 120 8.93 0.27 -1.39
N ALA A 121 9.67 0.95 -2.26
CA ALA A 121 10.98 1.48 -1.93
C ALA A 121 10.90 2.54 -0.81
N LEU A 122 9.93 3.46 -0.88
CA LEU A 122 9.69 4.45 0.17
C LEU A 122 9.30 3.81 1.51
N ASP A 123 8.43 2.80 1.50
CA ASP A 123 8.01 2.08 2.71
C ASP A 123 9.20 1.37 3.36
N ASN A 124 10.03 0.70 2.56
CA ASN A 124 11.27 0.08 3.05
C ASN A 124 12.21 1.13 3.65
N VAL A 125 12.43 2.26 2.98
CA VAL A 125 13.25 3.36 3.53
C VAL A 125 12.69 3.86 4.86
N ASN A 126 11.38 4.01 4.99
CA ASN A 126 10.75 4.47 6.23
C ASN A 126 10.85 3.41 7.34
N LYS A 127 10.67 2.12 7.04
CA LYS A 127 10.89 1.01 7.97
C LYS A 127 12.34 1.00 8.47
N TYR A 128 13.31 1.11 7.57
CA TYR A 128 14.72 1.20 7.96
C TYR A 128 15.03 2.44 8.80
N ARG A 129 14.50 3.60 8.45
CA ARG A 129 14.63 4.82 9.25
C ARG A 129 14.06 4.63 10.66
N THR A 130 12.89 4.00 10.80
CA THR A 130 12.27 3.74 12.10
C THR A 130 13.12 2.80 12.93
N ILE A 131 13.62 1.70 12.36
CA ILE A 131 14.51 0.76 13.03
C ILE A 131 15.81 1.48 13.47
N LEU A 132 16.40 2.28 12.59
CA LEU A 132 17.64 3.01 12.88
C LEU A 132 17.44 4.11 13.92
N SER A 133 16.26 4.76 13.97
CA SER A 133 15.96 5.80 14.95
C SER A 133 15.74 5.27 16.37
N THR A 134 15.29 4.02 16.49
CA THR A 134 14.98 3.38 17.79
C THR A 134 16.23 2.87 18.51
N TYR A 135 17.28 2.58 17.77
CA TYR A 135 18.55 2.05 18.30
C TYR A 135 19.71 2.94 17.85
N ARG A 136 20.79 3.00 18.63
CA ARG A 136 22.09 3.58 18.20
C ARG A 136 22.69 2.65 17.15
N ASN A 137 22.31 2.82 15.90
CA ASN A 137 22.71 1.91 14.84
C ASN A 137 23.58 2.61 13.80
N TYR A 138 24.44 1.81 13.21
CA TYR A 138 25.24 2.16 12.06
C TYR A 138 24.60 1.50 10.83
N LEU A 139 24.31 2.28 9.81
CA LEU A 139 24.05 1.75 8.47
C LEU A 139 25.32 1.92 7.67
N PHE A 140 25.75 0.89 6.99
CA PHE A 140 26.84 0.98 6.03
C PHE A 140 26.38 0.55 4.65
N ASP A 141 26.88 1.25 3.66
CA ASP A 141 26.73 0.93 2.25
C ASP A 141 28.10 0.69 1.65
N TYR A 142 28.23 -0.32 0.79
CA TYR A 142 29.46 -0.64 0.10
C TYR A 142 29.26 -0.63 -1.39
N ASN A 143 29.98 0.24 -2.07
CA ASN A 143 29.98 0.29 -3.52
C ASN A 143 31.19 -0.52 -4.05
N SER A 144 30.92 -1.70 -4.60
CA SER A 144 31.94 -2.63 -5.11
C SER A 144 32.68 -2.12 -6.37
N TYR A 145 32.14 -1.14 -7.08
CA TYR A 145 32.83 -0.55 -8.24
C TYR A 145 33.88 0.48 -7.86
N THR A 146 33.67 1.18 -6.75
CA THR A 146 34.56 2.24 -6.28
C THR A 146 35.36 1.85 -5.05
N ASP A 147 35.14 0.64 -4.52
CA ASP A 147 35.71 0.13 -3.25
C ASP A 147 35.49 1.10 -2.07
N MET A 148 34.34 1.78 -2.06
CA MET A 148 34.00 2.78 -1.07
C MET A 148 32.95 2.30 -0.11
N PHE A 149 33.22 2.43 1.18
CA PHE A 149 32.22 2.30 2.25
C PHE A 149 31.67 3.68 2.60
N THR A 150 30.40 3.71 2.92
CA THR A 150 29.73 4.87 3.51
C THR A 150 29.05 4.43 4.79
N ILE A 151 29.41 5.03 5.91
CA ILE A 151 28.85 4.71 7.22
C ILE A 151 27.94 5.88 7.65
N TYR A 152 26.69 5.57 7.89
CA TYR A 152 25.68 6.50 8.40
C TYR A 152 25.50 6.28 9.90
N LEU A 153 25.71 7.32 10.69
CA LEU A 153 25.50 7.32 12.13
C LEU A 153 24.15 7.96 12.47
N TYR A 154 23.22 7.17 13.00
CA TYR A 154 21.94 7.65 13.44
C TYR A 154 21.88 7.85 14.96
N ARG A 155 21.45 9.03 15.40
CA ARG A 155 21.06 9.31 16.78
C ARG A 155 19.60 9.80 16.79
N GLY A 156 18.69 8.90 17.10
CA GLY A 156 17.27 9.19 16.93
C GLY A 156 16.93 9.51 15.47
N ASN A 157 16.17 10.57 15.21
CA ASN A 157 15.79 10.98 13.87
C ASN A 157 16.87 11.79 13.11
N GLN A 158 18.04 11.99 13.71
CA GLN A 158 19.13 12.76 13.10
C GLN A 158 20.19 11.79 12.52
N CYS A 159 20.50 11.97 11.24
CA CYS A 159 21.66 11.35 10.59
C CYS A 159 22.82 12.34 10.65
N ASN A 160 23.91 11.95 11.25
CA ASN A 160 25.14 12.72 11.18
C ASN A 160 25.71 12.66 9.74
N ALA A 161 26.62 13.58 9.41
CA ALA A 161 27.30 13.53 8.12
C ALA A 161 27.94 12.15 7.92
N PRO A 162 27.70 11.49 6.75
CA PRO A 162 28.20 10.15 6.51
C PRO A 162 29.73 10.15 6.46
N ILE A 163 30.32 9.14 7.09
CA ILE A 163 31.76 8.87 7.01
C ILE A 163 32.01 8.00 5.78
N LYS A 164 32.89 8.44 4.90
CA LYS A 164 33.26 7.70 3.68
C LYS A 164 34.73 7.34 3.70
N GLY A 165 35.03 6.13 3.24
CA GLY A 165 36.40 5.66 3.12
C GLY A 165 36.51 4.32 2.42
N THR A 166 37.71 3.92 2.08
CA THR A 166 38.02 2.58 1.57
C THR A 166 38.10 1.58 2.73
N LEU A 167 38.04 0.27 2.41
CA LEU A 167 38.17 -0.80 3.41
C LEU A 167 39.48 -0.68 4.18
N GLU A 168 40.59 -0.28 3.54
CA GLU A 168 41.88 -0.06 4.19
C GLU A 168 41.83 1.07 5.23
N GLN A 169 41.18 2.17 4.93
CA GLN A 169 41.04 3.34 5.83
C GLN A 169 40.20 3.02 7.08
N PHE A 170 39.37 1.98 7.06
CA PHE A 170 38.57 1.57 8.23
C PHE A 170 39.23 0.44 9.04
N ARG A 171 40.41 -0.06 8.63
CA ARG A 171 41.17 -1.11 9.37
C ARG A 171 42.22 -0.55 10.33
N GLU A 172 42.54 0.73 10.24
CA GLU A 172 43.40 1.46 11.19
C GLU A 172 42.56 2.01 12.37
#